data_f32af918eafd454550b23ffad6c6f1a1
#
_entry.id   f32af918eafd454550b23ffad6c6f1a1
#
_cell.length_a   1.000
_cell.length_b   1.000
_cell.length_c   1.000
_cell.angle_alpha   90.00
_cell.angle_beta   90.00
_cell.angle_gamma   90.00
#
_symmetry.space_group_name_H-M   'P 1'
#
loop_
_entity.id
_entity.type
_entity.pdbx_description
1 polymer ?
#
loop_
_entity_poly.entity_id
_entity_poly.type
_entity_poly.pdbx_seq_one_letter_code
_entity_poly.pdbx_strand_id
1 'polypeptide(L)'
;VVRDKTNKIIGDRAFSNRVKIVSKLGDYCIKMYTKNRIGTVIKHIPGHGLAIYDSHFSTPAVNEKKKILNNIDFLAFKNKKSLFAMTAHIIYSQYDSNNTATHSKIIIDDIIRKKLKFRHLLISDDICMKALKYSLKENVIRSLKAGCNLILHCNGNINEMRIIANNVPKIDDFVIKKTSQ
;
A
#
# COMPACT_ATOMS: atom_id res chain seq x y z
N VAL A 1 -0.62 12.68 1.73
CA VAL A 1 -0.30 14.11 1.88
C VAL A 1 -0.10 14.70 0.49
N VAL A 2 -0.89 15.71 0.11
CA VAL A 2 -0.74 16.40 -1.18
C VAL A 2 0.52 17.26 -1.17
N ARG A 3 1.21 17.32 -2.30
CA ARG A 3 2.36 18.18 -2.57
C ARG A 3 2.13 18.97 -3.84
N ASP A 4 2.87 20.04 -4.07
CA ASP A 4 2.70 20.91 -5.24
C ASP A 4 2.78 20.16 -6.58
N LYS A 5 3.55 19.07 -6.64
CA LYS A 5 3.72 18.22 -7.82
C LYS A 5 2.96 16.87 -7.74
N THR A 6 2.07 16.69 -6.77
CA THR A 6 1.27 15.47 -6.64
C THR A 6 0.42 15.26 -7.90
N ASN A 7 0.40 14.04 -8.43
CA ASN A 7 -0.44 13.70 -9.57
C ASN A 7 -1.92 13.98 -9.26
N LYS A 8 -2.62 14.58 -10.21
CA LYS A 8 -4.04 14.96 -10.07
C LYS A 8 -5.00 13.78 -9.90
N ILE A 9 -4.54 12.54 -10.13
CA ILE A 9 -5.36 11.34 -9.93
C ILE A 9 -5.89 11.20 -8.48
N ILE A 10 -5.15 11.71 -7.50
CA ILE A 10 -5.61 11.75 -6.11
C ILE A 10 -6.73 12.79 -5.95
N GLY A 11 -6.61 13.94 -6.60
CA GLY A 11 -7.62 15.00 -6.67
C GLY A 11 -8.16 15.40 -5.30
N ASP A 12 -9.46 15.60 -5.24
CA ASP A 12 -10.22 15.99 -4.05
C ASP A 12 -10.34 14.90 -2.97
N ARG A 13 -9.92 13.66 -3.27
CA ARG A 13 -9.84 12.58 -2.27
C ARG A 13 -8.76 12.79 -1.21
N ALA A 14 -7.84 13.72 -1.42
CA ALA A 14 -6.77 14.02 -0.47
C ALA A 14 -7.26 14.94 0.65
N PHE A 15 -7.05 14.56 1.90
CA PHE A 15 -7.50 15.34 3.05
C PHE A 15 -6.79 16.68 3.19
N SER A 16 -5.47 16.76 2.93
CA SER A 16 -4.70 17.98 3.13
C SER A 16 -3.26 17.84 2.62
N ASN A 17 -2.58 18.98 2.47
CA ASN A 17 -1.12 19.08 2.30
C ASN A 17 -0.35 19.06 3.65
N ARG A 18 -1.04 19.08 4.79
CA ARG A 18 -0.46 19.08 6.12
C ARG A 18 -0.53 17.69 6.74
N VAL A 19 0.64 17.06 6.96
CA VAL A 19 0.73 15.66 7.44
C VAL A 19 -0.03 15.43 8.75
N LYS A 20 0.00 16.37 9.70
CA LYS A 20 -0.71 16.27 10.97
C LYS A 20 -2.24 16.20 10.76
N ILE A 21 -2.77 16.97 9.81
CA ILE A 21 -4.19 16.97 9.47
C ILE A 21 -4.56 15.64 8.82
N VAL A 22 -3.80 15.18 7.82
CA VAL A 22 -4.02 13.89 7.15
C VAL A 22 -4.01 12.75 8.16
N SER A 23 -3.02 12.74 9.06
CA SER A 23 -2.92 11.72 10.11
C SER A 23 -4.16 11.72 11.03
N LYS A 24 -4.56 12.89 11.54
CA LYS A 24 -5.70 13.06 12.45
C LYS A 24 -7.03 12.68 11.79
N LEU A 25 -7.28 13.15 10.57
CA LEU A 25 -8.50 12.80 9.83
C LEU A 25 -8.55 11.30 9.48
N GLY A 26 -7.41 10.70 9.10
CA GLY A 26 -7.32 9.26 8.89
C GLY A 26 -7.68 8.46 10.15
N ASP A 27 -7.16 8.85 11.32
CA ASP A 27 -7.53 8.21 12.60
C ASP A 27 -9.01 8.37 12.92
N TYR A 28 -9.58 9.55 12.66
CA TYR A 28 -11.00 9.81 12.85
C TYR A 28 -11.86 8.90 11.95
N CYS A 29 -11.55 8.83 10.65
CA CYS A 29 -12.25 7.95 9.72
C CYS A 29 -12.17 6.48 10.16
N ILE A 30 -10.96 5.98 10.50
CA ILE A 30 -10.79 4.61 10.99
C ILE A 30 -11.71 4.37 12.20
N LYS A 31 -11.68 5.27 13.19
CA LYS A 31 -12.50 5.14 14.41
C LYS A 31 -13.99 5.12 14.09
N MET A 32 -14.47 6.00 13.21
CA MET A 32 -15.89 6.09 12.85
C MET A 32 -16.39 4.84 12.14
N TYR A 33 -15.65 4.35 11.15
CA TYR A 33 -16.01 3.10 10.45
C TYR A 33 -15.95 1.89 11.38
N THR A 34 -14.88 1.75 12.16
CA THR A 34 -14.72 0.62 13.09
C THR A 34 -15.83 0.60 14.15
N LYS A 35 -16.24 1.77 14.69
CA LYS A 35 -17.38 1.87 15.62
C LYS A 35 -18.67 1.31 15.02
N ASN A 36 -18.85 1.44 13.72
CA ASN A 36 -19.99 0.91 12.97
C ASN A 36 -19.75 -0.48 12.38
N ARG A 37 -18.73 -1.22 12.87
CA ARG A 37 -18.37 -2.58 12.42
C ARG A 37 -18.01 -2.67 10.93
N ILE A 38 -17.48 -1.58 10.37
CA ILE A 38 -17.00 -1.53 8.99
C ILE A 38 -15.48 -1.55 9.00
N GLY A 39 -14.87 -2.54 8.34
CA GLY A 39 -13.43 -2.63 8.15
C GLY A 39 -12.91 -1.48 7.27
N THR A 40 -11.71 -1.00 7.58
CA THR A 40 -11.07 0.09 6.82
C THR A 40 -9.81 -0.38 6.13
N VAL A 41 -9.52 0.22 4.97
CA VAL A 41 -8.27 0.07 4.23
C VAL A 41 -7.60 1.42 4.14
N ILE A 42 -6.43 1.60 4.78
CA ILE A 42 -5.62 2.80 4.59
C ILE A 42 -4.74 2.63 3.36
N LYS A 43 -4.66 3.69 2.51
CA LYS A 43 -3.96 3.59 1.22
C LYS A 43 -3.39 4.92 0.73
N HIS A 44 -2.35 4.84 -0.06
CA HIS A 44 -1.53 3.69 -0.43
C HIS A 44 -0.23 3.76 0.39
N ILE A 45 0.00 2.76 1.24
CA ILE A 45 1.13 2.76 2.18
C ILE A 45 2.44 2.42 1.42
N PRO A 46 3.56 3.10 1.71
CA PRO A 46 3.80 4.04 2.80
C PRO A 46 3.54 5.52 2.45
N GLY A 47 2.97 5.85 1.28
CA GLY A 47 2.59 7.21 0.90
C GLY A 47 2.65 7.43 -0.61
N HIS A 48 1.67 8.13 -1.18
CA HIS A 48 1.55 8.34 -2.63
C HIS A 48 1.77 9.81 -3.06
N GLY A 49 1.95 10.72 -2.10
CA GLY A 49 1.90 12.16 -2.34
C GLY A 49 2.99 12.72 -3.24
N LEU A 50 4.13 12.04 -3.36
CA LEU A 50 5.25 12.44 -4.22
C LEU A 50 5.29 11.72 -5.57
N ALA A 51 4.36 10.80 -5.85
CA ALA A 51 4.27 10.17 -7.15
C ALA A 51 3.77 11.18 -8.19
N ILE A 52 4.61 11.50 -9.17
CA ILE A 52 4.32 12.46 -10.23
C ILE A 52 3.56 11.77 -11.36
N TYR A 53 3.85 10.48 -11.59
CA TYR A 53 3.21 9.68 -12.63
C TYR A 53 2.08 8.83 -12.07
N ASP A 54 1.10 8.56 -12.91
CA ASP A 54 -0.01 7.68 -12.60
C ASP A 54 0.45 6.21 -12.66
N SER A 55 0.29 5.49 -11.56
CA SER A 55 0.63 4.07 -11.45
C SER A 55 -0.24 3.16 -12.34
N HIS A 56 -1.34 3.66 -12.90
CA HIS A 56 -2.12 2.92 -13.89
C HIS A 56 -1.42 2.80 -15.25
N PHE A 57 -0.51 3.71 -15.57
CA PHE A 57 0.16 3.74 -16.89
C PHE A 57 1.64 3.39 -16.85
N SER A 58 2.32 3.66 -15.75
CA SER A 58 3.76 3.41 -15.61
C SER A 58 4.14 3.19 -14.15
N THR A 59 5.36 2.71 -13.90
CA THR A 59 5.89 2.57 -12.53
C THR A 59 6.40 3.92 -12.04
N PRO A 60 5.71 4.59 -11.10
CA PRO A 60 6.22 5.83 -10.53
C PRO A 60 7.46 5.56 -9.69
N ALA A 61 8.46 6.44 -9.82
CA ALA A 61 9.64 6.42 -8.95
C ALA A 61 9.74 7.74 -8.19
N VAL A 62 9.98 7.64 -6.88
CA VAL A 62 10.16 8.76 -5.98
C VAL A 62 11.59 8.75 -5.47
N ASN A 63 12.37 9.77 -5.87
CA ASN A 63 13.76 9.94 -5.46
C ASN A 63 13.91 11.08 -4.44
N GLU A 64 13.10 11.05 -3.39
CA GLU A 64 13.16 12.06 -2.33
C GLU A 64 13.99 11.55 -1.15
N LYS A 65 14.67 12.47 -0.44
CA LYS A 65 15.51 12.15 0.73
C LYS A 65 14.73 11.38 1.79
N LYS A 66 15.37 10.35 2.38
CA LYS A 66 14.77 9.54 3.47
C LYS A 66 14.16 10.37 4.60
N LYS A 67 14.79 11.49 4.97
CA LYS A 67 14.30 12.40 6.02
C LYS A 67 12.93 12.97 5.67
N ILE A 68 12.75 13.41 4.43
CA ILE A 68 11.49 14.00 3.94
C ILE A 68 10.40 12.92 3.86
N LEU A 69 10.69 11.78 3.21
CA LEU A 69 9.76 10.65 3.14
C LEU A 69 9.26 10.25 4.54
N ASN A 70 10.19 10.09 5.48
CA ASN A 70 9.86 9.65 6.83
C ASN A 70 9.02 10.65 7.63
N ASN A 71 9.27 11.95 7.47
CA ASN A 71 8.65 12.99 8.28
C ASN A 71 7.34 13.51 7.68
N ILE A 72 7.05 13.20 6.44
CA ILE A 72 5.85 13.72 5.77
C ILE A 72 5.02 12.57 5.21
N ASP A 73 5.49 11.90 4.15
CA ASP A 73 4.65 10.94 3.43
C ASP A 73 4.36 9.69 4.26
N PHE A 74 5.40 9.12 4.84
CA PHE A 74 5.29 7.91 5.66
C PHE A 74 4.66 8.20 7.02
N LEU A 75 4.94 9.36 7.61
CA LEU A 75 4.43 9.73 8.93
C LEU A 75 2.90 9.70 9.02
N ALA A 76 2.20 10.02 7.92
CA ALA A 76 0.74 9.98 7.87
C ALA A 76 0.17 8.58 8.20
N PHE A 77 0.95 7.52 7.97
CA PHE A 77 0.56 6.12 8.20
C PHE A 77 1.03 5.55 9.54
N LYS A 78 1.78 6.33 10.33
CA LYS A 78 2.37 5.82 11.58
C LYS A 78 1.30 5.47 12.60
N ASN A 79 1.43 4.28 13.22
CA ASN A 79 0.56 3.77 14.31
C ASN A 79 -0.94 3.68 13.94
N LYS A 80 -1.30 3.56 12.67
CA LYS A 80 -2.71 3.42 12.27
C LYS A 80 -3.27 2.06 12.68
N LYS A 81 -4.51 2.07 13.18
CA LYS A 81 -5.23 0.87 13.68
C LYS A 81 -6.28 0.36 12.68
N SER A 82 -6.05 0.58 11.40
CA SER A 82 -6.89 0.01 10.33
C SER A 82 -6.66 -1.50 10.22
N LEU A 83 -7.71 -2.27 9.90
CA LEU A 83 -7.58 -3.72 9.70
C LEU A 83 -6.73 -4.04 8.47
N PHE A 84 -6.84 -3.23 7.42
CA PHE A 84 -6.08 -3.41 6.19
C PHE A 84 -5.25 -2.17 5.87
N ALA A 85 -4.11 -2.40 5.21
CA ALA A 85 -3.39 -1.36 4.49
C ALA A 85 -3.06 -1.85 3.09
N MET A 86 -3.28 -1.00 2.08
CA MET A 86 -2.98 -1.29 0.68
C MET A 86 -1.62 -0.69 0.31
N THR A 87 -0.74 -1.50 -0.27
CA THR A 87 0.61 -1.06 -0.68
C THR A 87 0.57 -0.17 -1.92
N ALA A 88 1.54 0.73 -2.04
CA ALA A 88 1.73 1.56 -3.22
C ALA A 88 2.57 0.83 -4.29
N HIS A 89 2.17 0.89 -5.55
CA HIS A 89 3.00 0.46 -6.69
C HIS A 89 4.01 1.55 -7.07
N ILE A 90 4.84 1.98 -6.11
CA ILE A 90 5.80 3.07 -6.24
C ILE A 90 7.19 2.57 -5.83
N ILE A 91 8.20 2.96 -6.59
CA ILE A 91 9.61 2.77 -6.25
C ILE A 91 10.06 3.95 -5.39
N TYR A 92 10.57 3.69 -4.18
CA TYR A 92 11.22 4.70 -3.33
C TYR A 92 12.72 4.52 -3.44
N SER A 93 13.35 5.17 -4.41
CA SER A 93 14.72 4.91 -4.86
C SER A 93 15.77 4.99 -3.74
N GLN A 94 15.53 5.81 -2.71
CA GLN A 94 16.43 5.94 -1.56
C GLN A 94 16.38 4.73 -0.61
N TYR A 95 15.40 3.85 -0.75
CA TYR A 95 15.25 2.62 0.07
C TYR A 95 15.46 1.37 -0.75
N ASP A 96 14.78 1.27 -1.89
CA ASP A 96 14.88 0.16 -2.85
C ASP A 96 14.65 0.74 -4.25
N SER A 97 15.71 0.79 -5.05
CA SER A 97 15.66 1.36 -6.41
C SER A 97 15.09 0.40 -7.44
N ASN A 98 14.95 -0.87 -7.11
CA ASN A 98 14.62 -1.93 -8.07
C ASN A 98 13.16 -2.39 -7.96
N ASN A 99 12.56 -2.26 -6.77
CA ASN A 99 11.24 -2.81 -6.49
C ASN A 99 10.25 -1.73 -6.05
N THR A 100 9.01 -1.87 -6.49
CA THR A 100 7.90 -1.10 -5.92
C THR A 100 7.70 -1.46 -4.45
N ALA A 101 7.05 -0.62 -3.65
CA ALA A 101 6.78 -0.93 -2.24
C ALA A 101 6.04 -2.26 -2.08
N THR A 102 5.19 -2.65 -3.04
CA THR A 102 4.49 -3.94 -3.07
C THR A 102 5.45 -5.13 -3.19
N HIS A 103 6.55 -4.99 -3.90
CA HIS A 103 7.54 -6.05 -4.14
C HIS A 103 8.81 -5.91 -3.28
N SER A 104 8.91 -4.85 -2.47
CA SER A 104 10.10 -4.55 -1.68
C SER A 104 9.99 -5.07 -0.25
N LYS A 105 10.73 -6.13 0.06
CA LYS A 105 10.86 -6.64 1.43
C LYS A 105 11.41 -5.57 2.38
N ILE A 106 12.34 -4.71 1.91
CA ILE A 106 12.90 -3.60 2.68
C ILE A 106 11.81 -2.60 3.08
N ILE A 107 10.97 -2.17 2.13
CA ILE A 107 9.88 -1.25 2.41
C ILE A 107 8.85 -1.89 3.34
N ILE A 108 8.49 -3.16 3.12
CA ILE A 108 7.50 -3.82 3.96
C ILE A 108 8.04 -4.03 5.38
N ASP A 109 9.19 -4.65 5.55
CA ASP A 109 9.69 -5.00 6.88
C ASP A 109 10.18 -3.77 7.65
N ASP A 110 11.06 -2.95 7.07
CA ASP A 110 11.71 -1.88 7.81
C ASP A 110 10.86 -0.62 7.92
N ILE A 111 10.11 -0.30 6.86
CA ILE A 111 9.27 0.90 6.88
C ILE A 111 7.88 0.57 7.40
N ILE A 112 7.12 -0.31 6.74
CA ILE A 112 5.71 -0.54 7.08
C ILE A 112 5.59 -1.24 8.43
N ARG A 113 6.31 -2.35 8.65
CA ARG A 113 6.19 -3.15 9.86
C ARG A 113 6.93 -2.55 11.06
N LYS A 114 8.21 -2.18 10.90
CA LYS A 114 9.03 -1.67 12.03
C LYS A 114 8.78 -0.20 12.29
N LYS A 115 8.93 0.67 11.30
CA LYS A 115 8.91 2.12 11.49
C LYS A 115 7.51 2.69 11.65
N LEU A 116 6.58 2.32 10.77
CA LEU A 116 5.18 2.76 10.84
C LEU A 116 4.36 1.95 11.85
N LYS A 117 4.89 0.80 12.30
CA LYS A 117 4.27 -0.10 13.28
C LYS A 117 2.90 -0.61 12.83
N PHE A 118 2.70 -0.80 11.52
CA PHE A 118 1.48 -1.41 11.01
C PHE A 118 1.51 -2.92 11.26
N ARG A 119 0.59 -3.46 12.07
CA ARG A 119 0.58 -4.85 12.56
C ARG A 119 -0.62 -5.67 12.06
N HIS A 120 -1.37 -5.15 11.09
CA HIS A 120 -2.53 -5.81 10.52
C HIS A 120 -2.27 -6.29 9.09
N LEU A 121 -3.33 -6.64 8.36
CA LEU A 121 -3.24 -7.25 7.03
C LEU A 121 -2.78 -6.25 5.98
N LEU A 122 -1.76 -6.65 5.24
CA LEU A 122 -1.23 -5.89 4.12
C LEU A 122 -1.74 -6.52 2.82
N ILE A 123 -2.46 -5.72 2.03
CA ILE A 123 -2.99 -6.12 0.72
C ILE A 123 -2.21 -5.39 -0.39
N SER A 124 -1.96 -6.05 -1.51
CA SER A 124 -1.44 -5.35 -2.68
C SER A 124 -2.47 -4.33 -3.19
N ASP A 125 -2.05 -3.29 -3.90
CA ASP A 125 -2.94 -2.64 -4.88
C ASP A 125 -3.24 -3.61 -6.02
N ASP A 126 -4.11 -3.25 -6.97
CA ASP A 126 -4.50 -4.15 -8.05
C ASP A 126 -3.26 -4.74 -8.74
N ILE A 127 -3.15 -6.06 -8.66
CA ILE A 127 -1.97 -6.79 -9.11
C ILE A 127 -1.80 -6.74 -10.64
N CYS A 128 -2.84 -6.32 -11.37
CA CYS A 128 -2.84 -6.20 -12.83
C CYS A 128 -2.42 -4.83 -13.33
N MET A 129 -2.13 -3.87 -12.44
CA MET A 129 -1.72 -2.52 -12.84
C MET A 129 -0.39 -2.53 -13.60
N LYS A 130 -0.28 -1.70 -14.64
CA LYS A 130 0.91 -1.56 -15.49
C LYS A 130 2.17 -1.06 -14.75
N ALA A 131 2.02 -0.55 -13.53
CA ALA A 131 3.13 -0.21 -12.66
C ALA A 131 3.97 -1.43 -12.24
N LEU A 132 3.44 -2.64 -12.32
CA LEU A 132 4.15 -3.88 -12.05
C LEU A 132 4.67 -4.48 -13.35
N LYS A 133 5.99 -4.73 -13.40
CA LYS A 133 6.72 -5.03 -14.66
C LYS A 133 6.74 -6.51 -15.05
N TYR A 134 6.35 -7.41 -14.14
CA TYR A 134 6.47 -8.85 -14.35
C TYR A 134 5.15 -9.45 -14.84
N SER A 135 5.18 -10.74 -15.20
CA SER A 135 3.95 -11.49 -15.46
C SER A 135 3.03 -11.51 -14.22
N LEU A 136 1.74 -11.71 -14.42
CA LEU A 136 0.77 -11.78 -13.32
C LEU A 136 1.19 -12.79 -12.24
N LYS A 137 1.59 -14.00 -12.66
CA LYS A 137 2.12 -15.03 -11.77
C LYS A 137 3.29 -14.52 -10.92
N GLU A 138 4.26 -13.91 -11.58
CA GLU A 138 5.48 -13.40 -10.92
C GLU A 138 5.15 -12.23 -9.97
N ASN A 139 4.25 -11.33 -10.37
CA ASN A 139 3.80 -10.23 -9.51
C ASN A 139 3.16 -10.76 -8.22
N VAL A 140 2.30 -11.80 -8.31
CA VAL A 140 1.68 -12.44 -7.14
C VAL A 140 2.75 -13.01 -6.21
N ILE A 141 3.67 -13.83 -6.75
CA ILE A 141 4.71 -14.49 -5.96
C ILE A 141 5.63 -13.46 -5.28
N ARG A 142 6.04 -12.41 -5.99
CA ARG A 142 6.89 -11.34 -5.44
C ARG A 142 6.21 -10.56 -4.34
N SER A 143 4.93 -10.21 -4.52
CA SER A 143 4.16 -9.49 -3.50
C SER A 143 4.06 -10.27 -2.19
N LEU A 144 3.75 -11.55 -2.28
CA LEU A 144 3.66 -12.44 -1.11
C LEU A 144 5.03 -12.65 -0.44
N LYS A 145 6.08 -12.91 -1.23
CA LYS A 145 7.46 -13.03 -0.71
C LYS A 145 7.97 -11.74 -0.06
N ALA A 146 7.54 -10.58 -0.55
CA ALA A 146 7.88 -9.29 0.05
C ALA A 146 7.17 -9.05 1.39
N GLY A 147 6.02 -9.71 1.64
CA GLY A 147 5.31 -9.65 2.92
C GLY A 147 3.88 -9.11 2.84
N CYS A 148 3.29 -9.01 1.63
CA CYS A 148 1.85 -8.85 1.49
C CYS A 148 1.15 -10.11 1.99
N ASN A 149 0.02 -9.94 2.68
CA ASN A 149 -0.80 -11.04 3.19
C ASN A 149 -1.90 -11.44 2.20
N LEU A 150 -2.35 -10.48 1.40
CA LEU A 150 -3.45 -10.63 0.45
C LEU A 150 -3.09 -10.00 -0.89
N ILE A 151 -3.64 -10.57 -1.97
CA ILE A 151 -3.50 -10.07 -3.34
C ILE A 151 -4.86 -9.52 -3.78
N LEU A 152 -4.88 -8.30 -4.31
CA LEU A 152 -6.07 -7.69 -4.87
C LEU A 152 -6.05 -7.83 -6.41
N HIS A 153 -7.20 -8.20 -6.97
CA HIS A 153 -7.45 -8.27 -8.40
C HIS A 153 -8.79 -7.61 -8.72
N CYS A 154 -8.81 -6.64 -9.63
CA CYS A 154 -9.96 -5.74 -9.80
C CYS A 154 -10.74 -5.89 -11.11
N ASN A 155 -10.17 -6.53 -12.14
CA ASN A 155 -10.80 -6.55 -13.48
C ASN A 155 -11.83 -7.68 -13.71
N GLY A 156 -11.91 -8.67 -12.81
CA GLY A 156 -12.87 -9.76 -12.89
C GLY A 156 -12.57 -10.83 -13.97
N ASN A 157 -11.40 -10.79 -14.61
CA ASN A 157 -11.02 -11.79 -15.62
C ASN A 157 -10.80 -13.15 -14.97
N ILE A 158 -11.63 -14.13 -15.31
CA ILE A 158 -11.62 -15.46 -14.68
C ILE A 158 -10.31 -16.23 -14.92
N ASN A 159 -9.65 -16.04 -16.07
CA ASN A 159 -8.39 -16.71 -16.36
C ASN A 159 -7.25 -16.13 -15.48
N GLU A 160 -7.23 -14.83 -15.28
CA GLU A 160 -6.30 -14.18 -14.37
C GLU A 160 -6.56 -14.59 -12.91
N MET A 161 -7.83 -14.65 -12.49
CA MET A 161 -8.21 -15.14 -11.16
C MET A 161 -7.71 -16.57 -10.92
N ARG A 162 -7.82 -17.47 -11.93
CA ARG A 162 -7.27 -18.83 -11.85
C ARG A 162 -5.74 -18.84 -11.72
N ILE A 163 -5.04 -17.97 -12.47
CA ILE A 163 -3.58 -17.83 -12.34
C ILE A 163 -3.23 -17.40 -10.91
N ILE A 164 -3.93 -16.43 -10.36
CA ILE A 164 -3.69 -15.96 -8.98
C ILE A 164 -3.95 -17.10 -7.99
N ALA A 165 -5.13 -17.72 -8.05
CA ALA A 165 -5.53 -18.80 -7.13
C ALA A 165 -4.54 -19.98 -7.12
N ASN A 166 -3.99 -20.33 -8.28
CA ASN A 166 -3.01 -21.41 -8.41
C ASN A 166 -1.60 -21.03 -7.89
N ASN A 167 -1.34 -19.76 -7.60
CA ASN A 167 -0.02 -19.26 -7.18
C ASN A 167 -0.01 -18.58 -5.81
N VAL A 168 -1.13 -18.55 -5.09
CA VAL A 168 -1.20 -18.12 -3.69
C VAL A 168 -1.06 -19.32 -2.75
N PRO A 169 -0.41 -19.20 -1.59
CA PRO A 169 -0.39 -20.25 -0.57
C PRO A 169 -1.77 -20.39 0.09
N LYS A 170 -1.95 -21.48 0.83
CA LYS A 170 -3.06 -21.58 1.77
C LYS A 170 -3.00 -20.46 2.80
N ILE A 171 -4.17 -20.03 3.25
CA ILE A 171 -4.32 -19.01 4.30
C ILE A 171 -3.58 -19.44 5.57
N ASP A 172 -2.78 -18.56 6.14
CA ASP A 172 -2.02 -18.79 7.36
C ASP A 172 -2.78 -18.37 8.63
N ASP A 173 -2.28 -18.79 9.79
CA ASP A 173 -2.89 -18.49 11.09
C ASP A 173 -2.97 -17.00 11.39
N PHE A 174 -1.99 -16.21 10.90
CA PHE A 174 -2.02 -14.75 11.08
C PHE A 174 -3.19 -14.13 10.32
N VAL A 175 -3.39 -14.53 9.07
CA VAL A 175 -4.51 -14.02 8.25
C VAL A 175 -5.84 -14.48 8.83
N ILE A 176 -5.97 -15.78 9.20
CA ILE A 176 -7.16 -16.32 9.86
C ILE A 176 -7.50 -15.52 11.11
N LYS A 177 -6.54 -15.35 12.02
CA LYS A 177 -6.74 -14.60 13.27
C LYS A 177 -7.16 -13.15 13.03
N LYS A 178 -6.68 -12.52 11.94
CA LYS A 178 -6.99 -11.12 11.62
C LYS A 178 -8.32 -10.93 10.90
N THR A 179 -8.78 -11.94 10.18
CA THR A 179 -10.06 -11.89 9.46
C THR A 179 -11.24 -12.40 10.29
N SER A 180 -10.97 -13.09 11.42
CA SER A 180 -12.00 -13.61 12.34
C SER A 180 -12.36 -12.64 13.48
N GLN A 181 -11.88 -11.41 13.44
CA GLN A 181 -12.17 -10.33 14.40
C GLN A 181 -13.31 -9.46 13.86
#